data_c864b6423aba635bcfd85886459c0e54
#
_entry.id   c864b6423aba635bcfd85886459c0e54
#
_cell.length_a   1.000
_cell.length_b   1.000
_cell.length_c   1.000
_cell.angle_alpha   90.00
_cell.angle_beta   90.00
_cell.angle_gamma   90.00
#
_symmetry.space_group_name_H-M   'P 1'
#
loop_
_entity.id
_entity.type
_entity.pdbx_description
1 polymer ?
#
loop_
_entity_poly.entity_id
_entity_poly.type
_entity_poly.pdbx_seq_one_letter_code
_entity_poly.pdbx_strand_id
1 'polypeptide(L)'
;MRIRPVAPALLALSLLLPLSGSAQISKKQEKINAQHADAIAAARTAADAWLKIEDAQTYDKSWAAGSDYFRSQVPEQGWVRRMETTRKAIDPVLVRDLTATEWKNEVPNLPKGEYVAFVYQTTFANGHPQLESLVMVHEGDSWKMVGYAVH
;
A
#
# COMPACT_ATOMS: atom_id res chain seq x y z
N MET A 1 1.10 -15.32 -40.14
CA MET A 1 1.75 -14.69 -38.99
C MET A 1 0.70 -14.59 -37.87
N ARG A 2 0.70 -15.52 -36.91
CA ARG A 2 -0.31 -15.56 -35.83
C ARG A 2 0.17 -14.70 -34.68
N ILE A 3 -0.46 -13.58 -34.47
CA ILE A 3 -0.25 -12.71 -33.30
C ILE A 3 -0.91 -13.43 -32.12
N ARG A 4 -0.08 -13.93 -31.21
CA ARG A 4 -0.56 -14.44 -29.90
C ARG A 4 -0.99 -13.25 -29.04
N PRO A 5 -2.20 -13.24 -28.50
CA PRO A 5 -2.56 -12.22 -27.51
C PRO A 5 -1.71 -12.47 -26.27
N VAL A 6 -0.88 -11.49 -25.93
CA VAL A 6 -0.24 -11.42 -24.62
C VAL A 6 -1.35 -11.07 -23.63
N ALA A 7 -1.75 -12.06 -22.85
CA ALA A 7 -2.66 -11.84 -21.75
C ALA A 7 -2.00 -10.85 -20.78
N PRO A 8 -2.69 -9.79 -20.33
CA PRO A 8 -2.17 -8.93 -19.28
C PRO A 8 -2.05 -9.79 -18.02
N ALA A 9 -0.84 -10.07 -17.60
CA ALA A 9 -0.57 -10.61 -16.27
C ALA A 9 -1.10 -9.57 -15.27
N LEU A 10 -2.29 -9.83 -14.74
CA LEU A 10 -2.79 -9.19 -13.53
C LEU A 10 -1.79 -9.54 -12.42
N LEU A 11 -0.78 -8.70 -12.24
CA LEU A 11 0.04 -8.70 -11.04
C LEU A 11 -0.87 -8.32 -9.88
N ALA A 12 -1.56 -9.32 -9.36
CA ALA A 12 -2.03 -9.28 -7.99
C ALA A 12 -0.75 -9.19 -7.16
N LEU A 13 -0.40 -7.97 -6.75
CA LEU A 13 0.61 -7.73 -5.73
C LEU A 13 0.06 -8.30 -4.42
N SER A 14 0.06 -9.62 -4.33
CA SER A 14 -0.19 -10.34 -3.09
C SER A 14 1.03 -10.10 -2.23
N LEU A 15 1.02 -9.00 -1.48
CA LEU A 15 1.87 -8.84 -0.32
C LEU A 15 1.44 -9.93 0.66
N LEU A 16 2.00 -11.13 0.48
CA LEU A 16 1.97 -12.18 1.48
C LEU A 16 2.84 -11.73 2.66
N LEU A 17 2.29 -10.80 3.46
CA LEU A 17 2.69 -10.72 4.84
C LEU A 17 2.11 -11.98 5.49
N PRO A 18 2.88 -12.75 6.28
CA PRO A 18 2.32 -13.89 6.98
C PRO A 18 1.20 -13.39 7.90
N LEU A 19 -0.04 -13.71 7.55
CA LEU A 19 -1.24 -13.51 8.35
C LEU A 19 -1.23 -14.53 9.50
N SER A 20 -0.31 -14.37 10.44
CA SER A 20 -0.41 -14.99 11.75
C SER A 20 -1.05 -13.95 12.68
N GLY A 21 -2.18 -14.30 13.24
CA GLY A 21 -2.94 -13.43 14.15
C GLY A 21 -2.05 -12.83 15.23
N SER A 22 -2.19 -11.50 15.45
CA SER A 22 -1.31 -10.67 16.26
C SER A 22 0.10 -10.62 15.68
N ALA A 23 0.31 -9.76 14.68
CA ALA A 23 1.64 -9.49 14.13
C ALA A 23 2.48 -8.72 15.16
N GLN A 24 3.05 -9.46 16.13
CA GLN A 24 4.15 -8.93 16.92
C GLN A 24 5.34 -8.79 15.99
N ILE A 25 5.71 -7.55 15.71
CA ILE A 25 6.97 -7.23 15.04
C ILE A 25 8.10 -7.89 15.84
N SER A 26 8.96 -8.64 15.15
CA SER A 26 10.10 -9.27 15.82
C SER A 26 11.02 -8.22 16.45
N LYS A 27 11.71 -8.56 17.56
CA LYS A 27 12.70 -7.67 18.17
C LYS A 27 13.79 -7.23 17.18
N LYS A 28 14.09 -8.07 16.19
CA LYS A 28 15.01 -7.71 15.10
C LYS A 28 14.42 -6.57 14.25
N GLN A 29 13.15 -6.65 13.89
CA GLN A 29 12.48 -5.61 13.10
C GLN A 29 12.33 -4.31 13.90
N GLU A 30 12.04 -4.39 15.19
CA GLU A 30 12.01 -3.21 16.08
C GLU A 30 13.35 -2.47 16.06
N LYS A 31 14.45 -3.21 16.16
CA LYS A 31 15.79 -2.62 16.09
C LYS A 31 16.06 -1.98 14.72
N ILE A 32 15.67 -2.63 13.62
CA ILE A 32 15.79 -2.07 12.27
C ILE A 32 14.95 -0.78 12.17
N ASN A 33 13.71 -0.81 12.61
CA ASN A 33 12.83 0.37 12.58
C ASN A 33 13.42 1.53 13.38
N ALA A 34 14.01 1.26 14.54
CA ALA A 34 14.65 2.29 15.36
C ALA A 34 15.85 2.95 14.66
N GLN A 35 16.59 2.19 13.84
CA GLN A 35 17.71 2.72 13.05
C GLN A 35 17.23 3.59 11.87
N HIS A 36 15.99 3.44 11.42
CA HIS A 36 15.39 4.14 10.28
C HIS A 36 14.18 5.01 10.69
N ALA A 37 14.17 5.49 11.92
CA ALA A 37 13.04 6.24 12.50
C ALA A 37 12.65 7.47 11.67
N ASP A 38 13.63 8.23 11.17
CA ASP A 38 13.37 9.44 10.37
C ASP A 38 12.75 9.10 9.01
N ALA A 39 13.24 8.04 8.36
CA ALA A 39 12.67 7.54 7.12
C ALA A 39 11.23 7.05 7.31
N ILE A 40 10.97 6.33 8.39
CA ILE A 40 9.62 5.88 8.75
C ILE A 40 8.69 7.06 9.02
N ALA A 41 9.15 8.10 9.72
CA ALA A 41 8.34 9.30 10.00
C ALA A 41 8.00 10.05 8.70
N ALA A 42 8.95 10.20 7.79
CA ALA A 42 8.72 10.82 6.48
C ALA A 42 7.76 9.98 5.62
N ALA A 43 7.96 8.67 5.57
CA ALA A 43 7.07 7.74 4.86
C ALA A 43 5.65 7.78 5.45
N ARG A 44 5.52 7.88 6.78
CA ARG A 44 4.22 7.97 7.45
C ARG A 44 3.46 9.24 7.07
N THR A 45 4.14 10.39 7.03
CA THR A 45 3.53 11.65 6.60
C THR A 45 3.00 11.54 5.17
N ALA A 46 3.78 10.94 4.27
CA ALA A 46 3.35 10.72 2.89
C ALA A 46 2.21 9.70 2.78
N ALA A 47 2.24 8.64 3.58
CA ALA A 47 1.18 7.64 3.65
C ALA A 47 -0.15 8.25 4.10
N ASP A 48 -0.13 9.06 5.16
CA ASP A 48 -1.33 9.74 5.68
C ASP A 48 -1.91 10.72 4.65
N ALA A 49 -1.05 11.40 3.89
CA ALA A 49 -1.48 12.28 2.80
C ALA A 49 -2.12 11.49 1.65
N TRP A 50 -1.52 10.37 1.27
CA TRP A 50 -2.06 9.51 0.22
C TRP A 50 -3.40 8.86 0.63
N LEU A 51 -3.52 8.37 1.87
CA LEU A 51 -4.75 7.79 2.39
C LEU A 51 -5.91 8.80 2.40
N LYS A 52 -5.66 10.09 2.64
CA LYS A 52 -6.69 11.14 2.54
C LYS A 52 -7.25 11.26 1.11
N ILE A 53 -6.40 11.11 0.10
CA ILE A 53 -6.84 11.14 -1.31
C ILE A 53 -7.69 9.91 -1.61
N GLU A 54 -7.26 8.74 -1.14
CA GLU A 54 -7.98 7.49 -1.31
C GLU A 54 -9.34 7.49 -0.59
N ASP A 55 -9.36 7.96 0.66
CA ASP A 55 -10.57 8.07 1.49
C ASP A 55 -11.58 9.10 0.94
N ALA A 56 -11.12 10.09 0.19
CA ALA A 56 -11.97 11.03 -0.53
C ALA A 56 -12.59 10.43 -1.81
N GLN A 57 -12.30 9.15 -2.11
CA GLN A 57 -12.76 8.45 -3.31
C GLN A 57 -12.33 9.12 -4.63
N THR A 58 -11.23 9.87 -4.60
CA THR A 58 -10.61 10.46 -5.77
C THR A 58 -9.52 9.52 -6.32
N TYR A 59 -9.95 8.38 -6.84
CA TYR A 59 -9.07 7.26 -7.18
C TYR A 59 -8.14 7.54 -8.36
N ASP A 60 -8.50 8.42 -9.27
CA ASP A 60 -7.62 8.97 -10.31
C ASP A 60 -6.44 9.74 -9.70
N LYS A 61 -6.70 10.52 -8.66
CA LYS A 61 -5.67 11.28 -7.94
C LYS A 61 -4.80 10.37 -7.07
N SER A 62 -5.38 9.36 -6.42
CA SER A 62 -4.58 8.40 -5.65
C SER A 62 -3.65 7.59 -6.55
N TRP A 63 -4.09 7.23 -7.77
CA TRP A 63 -3.24 6.65 -8.78
C TRP A 63 -2.11 7.59 -9.21
N ALA A 64 -2.44 8.83 -9.55
CA ALA A 64 -1.47 9.83 -9.99
C ALA A 64 -0.41 10.14 -8.91
N ALA A 65 -0.78 10.06 -7.63
CA ALA A 65 0.12 10.22 -6.48
C ALA A 65 0.97 8.98 -6.17
N GLY A 66 0.74 7.87 -6.87
CA GLY A 66 1.56 6.67 -6.76
C GLY A 66 2.96 6.83 -7.35
N SER A 67 3.85 5.90 -7.03
CA SER A 67 5.21 5.87 -7.57
C SER A 67 5.23 5.64 -9.10
N ASP A 68 6.32 6.01 -9.76
CA ASP A 68 6.48 5.77 -11.19
C ASP A 68 6.41 4.27 -11.51
N TYR A 69 7.01 3.43 -10.65
CA TYR A 69 6.93 1.98 -10.80
C TYR A 69 5.48 1.49 -10.72
N PHE A 70 4.73 1.91 -9.70
CA PHE A 70 3.32 1.53 -9.55
C PHE A 70 2.51 1.91 -10.80
N ARG A 71 2.63 3.15 -11.27
CA ARG A 71 1.90 3.63 -12.44
C ARG A 71 2.31 2.92 -13.74
N SER A 72 3.55 2.46 -13.84
CA SER A 72 4.02 1.69 -14.98
C SER A 72 3.41 0.28 -15.04
N GLN A 73 3.05 -0.29 -13.87
CA GLN A 73 2.51 -1.64 -13.75
C GLN A 73 0.97 -1.68 -13.75
N VAL A 74 0.34 -0.62 -13.26
CA VAL A 74 -1.11 -0.55 -13.05
C VAL A 74 -1.69 0.60 -13.87
N PRO A 75 -2.45 0.33 -14.95
CA PRO A 75 -3.14 1.37 -15.70
C PRO A 75 -4.15 2.12 -14.82
N GLU A 76 -4.24 3.44 -14.99
CA GLU A 76 -5.15 4.32 -14.23
C GLU A 76 -6.59 3.80 -14.20
N GLN A 77 -7.17 3.51 -15.36
CA GLN A 77 -8.55 3.01 -15.44
C GLN A 77 -8.75 1.67 -14.71
N GLY A 78 -7.71 0.82 -14.70
CA GLY A 78 -7.72 -0.44 -13.96
C GLY A 78 -7.75 -0.20 -12.45
N TRP A 79 -6.95 0.74 -11.98
CA TRP A 79 -6.93 1.17 -10.59
C TRP A 79 -8.28 1.75 -10.15
N VAL A 80 -8.79 2.74 -10.87
CA VAL A 80 -10.07 3.39 -10.57
C VAL A 80 -11.19 2.35 -10.44
N ARG A 81 -11.37 1.48 -11.45
CA ARG A 81 -12.40 0.43 -11.40
C ARG A 81 -12.22 -0.51 -10.19
N ARG A 82 -10.99 -0.88 -9.88
CA ARG A 82 -10.71 -1.75 -8.73
C ARG A 82 -11.10 -1.07 -7.42
N MET A 83 -10.73 0.19 -7.23
CA MET A 83 -11.06 0.94 -6.02
C MET A 83 -12.55 1.24 -5.90
N GLU A 84 -13.24 1.54 -7.00
CA GLU A 84 -14.70 1.64 -7.02
C GLU A 84 -15.37 0.33 -6.58
N THR A 85 -14.85 -0.80 -6.97
CA THR A 85 -15.41 -2.10 -6.59
C THR A 85 -15.09 -2.49 -5.15
N THR A 86 -13.87 -2.23 -4.69
CA THR A 86 -13.40 -2.70 -3.38
C THR A 86 -13.63 -1.69 -2.26
N ARG A 87 -13.26 -0.42 -2.47
CA ARG A 87 -13.33 0.63 -1.45
C ARG A 87 -14.72 1.25 -1.36
N LYS A 88 -15.31 1.64 -2.49
CA LYS A 88 -16.60 2.32 -2.50
C LYS A 88 -17.71 1.48 -1.87
N ALA A 89 -17.63 0.16 -1.95
CA ALA A 89 -18.59 -0.75 -1.35
C ALA A 89 -18.57 -0.78 0.18
N ILE A 90 -17.46 -0.39 0.80
CA ILE A 90 -17.22 -0.47 2.25
C ILE A 90 -17.04 0.90 2.91
N ASP A 91 -16.68 1.93 2.17
CA ASP A 91 -16.45 3.29 2.65
C ASP A 91 -17.70 3.93 3.31
N PRO A 92 -17.54 4.95 4.14
CA PRO A 92 -16.27 5.56 4.55
C PRO A 92 -15.51 4.79 5.64
N VAL A 93 -14.25 5.20 5.87
CA VAL A 93 -13.47 4.78 7.03
C VAL A 93 -14.06 5.41 8.30
N LEU A 94 -14.31 4.60 9.31
CA LEU A 94 -14.76 5.04 10.63
C LEU A 94 -13.60 5.13 11.62
N VAL A 95 -12.74 4.12 11.65
CA VAL A 95 -11.56 4.04 12.52
C VAL A 95 -10.42 3.39 11.73
N ARG A 96 -9.20 3.89 11.89
CA ARG A 96 -7.99 3.31 11.31
C ARG A 96 -6.87 3.30 12.36
N ASP A 97 -6.51 2.12 12.80
CA ASP A 97 -5.47 1.90 13.80
C ASP A 97 -4.23 1.29 13.15
N LEU A 98 -3.07 1.94 13.30
CA LEU A 98 -1.80 1.40 12.84
C LEU A 98 -1.38 0.25 13.76
N THR A 99 -1.25 -0.95 13.21
CA THR A 99 -0.90 -2.15 13.97
C THR A 99 0.53 -2.64 13.73
N ALA A 100 1.10 -2.33 12.57
CA ALA A 100 2.49 -2.68 12.28
C ALA A 100 3.15 -1.67 11.32
N THR A 101 4.46 -1.51 11.49
CA THR A 101 5.33 -0.73 10.61
C THR A 101 6.62 -1.49 10.40
N GLU A 102 7.04 -1.61 9.14
CA GLU A 102 8.29 -2.28 8.79
C GLU A 102 9.07 -1.48 7.76
N TRP A 103 10.29 -1.06 8.12
CA TRP A 103 11.26 -0.57 7.16
C TRP A 103 11.97 -1.75 6.48
N LYS A 104 12.17 -1.67 5.18
CA LYS A 104 12.82 -2.70 4.35
C LYS A 104 13.66 -2.04 3.26
N ASN A 105 14.81 -2.64 2.94
CA ASN A 105 15.63 -2.28 1.78
C ASN A 105 15.36 -3.17 0.56
N GLU A 106 14.51 -4.17 0.72
CA GLU A 106 14.11 -5.10 -0.33
C GLU A 106 12.70 -5.62 -0.07
N VAL A 107 11.90 -5.63 -1.11
CA VAL A 107 10.55 -6.24 -1.11
C VAL A 107 10.48 -7.15 -2.34
N PRO A 108 10.04 -8.41 -2.19
CA PRO A 108 9.92 -9.33 -3.30
C PRO A 108 9.09 -8.75 -4.45
N ASN A 109 9.57 -8.92 -5.68
CA ASN A 109 8.93 -8.45 -6.92
C ASN A 109 8.89 -6.92 -7.10
N LEU A 110 9.53 -6.16 -6.24
CA LEU A 110 9.72 -4.72 -6.41
C LEU A 110 11.19 -4.40 -6.75
N PRO A 111 11.46 -3.28 -7.42
CA PRO A 111 12.83 -2.81 -7.63
C PRO A 111 13.59 -2.68 -6.31
N LYS A 112 14.92 -2.78 -6.35
CA LYS A 112 15.74 -2.46 -5.19
C LYS A 112 15.52 -1.02 -4.76
N GLY A 113 15.37 -0.80 -3.46
CA GLY A 113 15.08 0.54 -2.94
C GLY A 113 14.76 0.51 -1.46
N GLU A 114 14.37 1.65 -0.94
CA GLU A 114 13.98 1.84 0.44
C GLU A 114 12.45 1.87 0.53
N TYR A 115 11.89 1.03 1.41
CA TYR A 115 10.46 0.82 1.55
C TYR A 115 10.04 0.93 3.01
N VAL A 116 8.81 1.40 3.23
CA VAL A 116 8.13 1.29 4.52
C VAL A 116 6.74 0.70 4.29
N ALA A 117 6.48 -0.42 4.94
CA ALA A 117 5.16 -1.05 4.95
C ALA A 117 4.41 -0.66 6.22
N PHE A 118 3.15 -0.26 6.07
CA PHE A 118 2.20 0.02 7.14
C PHE A 118 1.04 -0.96 7.07
N VAL A 119 0.66 -1.51 8.20
CA VAL A 119 -0.53 -2.35 8.33
C VAL A 119 -1.47 -1.70 9.33
N TYR A 120 -2.71 -1.55 8.93
CA TYR A 120 -3.77 -0.98 9.75
C TYR A 120 -4.87 -2.00 9.98
N GLN A 121 -5.48 -1.93 11.15
CA GLN A 121 -6.81 -2.47 11.37
C GLN A 121 -7.80 -1.33 11.15
N THR A 122 -8.60 -1.44 10.09
CA THR A 122 -9.50 -0.38 9.65
C THR A 122 -10.95 -0.86 9.72
N THR A 123 -11.78 -0.12 10.42
CA THR A 123 -13.23 -0.33 10.44
C THR A 123 -13.86 0.65 9.46
N PHE A 124 -14.54 0.09 8.48
CA PHE A 124 -15.30 0.83 7.48
C PHE A 124 -16.80 0.90 7.86
N ALA A 125 -17.58 1.67 7.10
CA ALA A 125 -19.02 1.84 7.35
C ALA A 125 -19.84 0.55 7.26
N ASN A 126 -19.32 -0.50 6.62
CA ASN A 126 -19.91 -1.84 6.64
C ASN A 126 -19.86 -2.50 8.03
N GLY A 127 -19.15 -1.90 9.00
CA GLY A 127 -19.10 -2.35 10.41
C GLY A 127 -18.10 -3.47 10.69
N HIS A 128 -17.37 -3.96 9.69
CA HIS A 128 -16.40 -5.05 9.87
C HIS A 128 -14.97 -4.52 9.84
N PRO A 129 -14.12 -4.85 10.86
CA PRO A 129 -12.70 -4.57 10.79
C PRO A 129 -12.04 -5.37 9.66
N GLN A 130 -11.19 -4.70 8.90
CA GLN A 130 -10.43 -5.29 7.81
C GLN A 130 -8.95 -4.92 7.96
N LEU A 131 -8.06 -5.74 7.45
CA LEU A 131 -6.65 -5.39 7.33
C LEU A 131 -6.46 -4.51 6.10
N GLU A 132 -5.87 -3.35 6.31
CA GLU A 132 -5.49 -2.42 5.26
C GLU A 132 -3.97 -2.34 5.23
N SER A 133 -3.36 -2.59 4.09
CA SER A 133 -1.91 -2.55 3.92
C SER A 133 -1.51 -1.48 2.92
N LEU A 134 -0.48 -0.73 3.24
CA LEU A 134 0.07 0.34 2.42
C LEU A 134 1.59 0.26 2.41
N VAL A 135 2.19 0.21 1.22
CA VAL A 135 3.64 0.21 1.05
C VAL A 135 4.05 1.50 0.37
N MET A 136 4.98 2.20 1.01
CA MET A 136 5.62 3.40 0.49
C MET A 136 7.03 3.06 -0.01
N VAL A 137 7.45 3.69 -1.10
CA VAL A 137 8.81 3.61 -1.63
C VAL A 137 9.44 5.00 -1.62
N HIS A 138 10.71 5.08 -1.29
CA HIS A 138 11.49 6.31 -1.44
C HIS A 138 11.91 6.46 -2.90
N GLU A 139 11.33 7.43 -3.60
CA GLU A 139 11.54 7.69 -5.02
C GLU A 139 11.97 9.14 -5.22
N GLY A 140 13.20 9.35 -5.67
CA GLY A 140 13.80 10.68 -5.68
C GLY A 140 13.92 11.25 -4.27
N ASP A 141 13.33 12.42 -4.01
CA ASP A 141 13.36 13.08 -2.70
C ASP A 141 12.07 12.90 -1.90
N SER A 142 11.21 11.97 -2.31
CA SER A 142 9.88 11.81 -1.69
C SER A 142 9.48 10.36 -1.51
N TRP A 143 8.57 10.12 -0.56
CA TRP A 143 7.92 8.85 -0.37
C TRP A 143 6.62 8.80 -1.17
N LYS A 144 6.41 7.71 -1.93
CA LYS A 144 5.24 7.51 -2.77
C LYS A 144 4.65 6.12 -2.58
N MET A 145 3.35 5.99 -2.75
CA MET A 145 2.68 4.70 -2.68
C MET A 145 3.15 3.79 -3.83
N VAL A 146 3.49 2.56 -3.50
CA VAL A 146 3.84 1.50 -4.46
C VAL A 146 2.93 0.29 -4.36
N GLY A 147 2.19 0.15 -3.27
CA GLY A 147 1.23 -0.93 -3.08
C GLY A 147 0.19 -0.60 -2.02
N TYR A 148 -1.06 -0.99 -2.29
CA TYR A 148 -2.19 -0.81 -1.38
C TYR A 148 -3.20 -1.94 -1.55
N ALA A 149 -3.70 -2.46 -0.44
CA ALA A 149 -4.75 -3.46 -0.43
C ALA A 149 -5.59 -3.41 0.86
N VAL A 150 -6.85 -3.82 0.74
CA VAL A 150 -7.77 -4.12 1.86
C VAL A 150 -8.12 -5.59 1.78
N HIS A 151 -8.07 -6.32 2.93
CA HIS A 151 -8.24 -7.77 3.04
C HIS A 151 -9.35 -8.12 4.03
#